data_dc5a23edc45fbe47722994e0ae1a5e1e
#
_entry.id   dc5a23edc45fbe47722994e0ae1a5e1e
#
_cell.length_a   1.000
_cell.length_b   1.000
_cell.length_c   1.000
_cell.angle_alpha   90.00
_cell.angle_beta   90.00
_cell.angle_gamma   90.00
#
_symmetry.space_group_name_H-M   'P 1'
#
loop_
_entity.id
_entity.type
_entity.pdbx_description
1 polymer ?
#
loop_
_entity_poly.entity_id
_entity_poly.type
_entity_poly.pdbx_seq_one_letter_code
_entity_poly.pdbx_strand_id
1 'polypeptide(L)'
;MVSKITKRMHRRTARAGRAPMLALACALAGPLALAGCGGFTETLQRGYVLPEGALEQIPIGATQEQVLIVLGTPSTVATVDGEAFYYISQKAERSAAFVPHQSIDQRVIAVYFDKERKVVRLANYGIKDGKVFDYLSQTTETGGANLNYIRAIFGNFKMF
;
A
#
# COMPACT_ATOMS: atom_id res chain seq x y z
N MET A 1 62.22 71.01 -30.17
CA MET A 1 62.58 69.59 -30.33
C MET A 1 61.33 68.74 -30.07
N VAL A 2 60.75 68.22 -31.14
CA VAL A 2 59.44 67.58 -31.15
C VAL A 2 59.67 66.06 -31.40
N SER A 3 59.35 65.19 -30.48
CA SER A 3 59.44 63.73 -30.66
C SER A 3 58.03 63.19 -30.92
N LYS A 4 57.87 62.65 -32.15
CA LYS A 4 56.61 61.96 -32.59
C LYS A 4 56.54 60.57 -31.97
N ILE A 5 55.50 60.30 -31.17
CA ILE A 5 55.15 58.97 -30.68
C ILE A 5 54.10 58.38 -31.65
N THR A 6 54.50 57.36 -32.36
CA THR A 6 53.66 56.61 -33.28
C THR A 6 52.84 55.59 -32.53
N LYS A 7 51.53 55.75 -32.46
CA LYS A 7 50.57 54.85 -31.81
C LYS A 7 50.26 53.68 -32.74
N ARG A 8 50.83 52.49 -32.46
CA ARG A 8 50.50 51.25 -33.16
C ARG A 8 49.13 50.77 -32.70
N MET A 9 48.23 50.76 -33.63
CA MET A 9 46.87 50.24 -33.46
C MET A 9 46.87 48.71 -33.68
N HIS A 10 46.83 47.95 -32.61
CA HIS A 10 46.63 46.48 -32.68
C HIS A 10 45.17 46.19 -33.02
N ARG A 11 44.91 45.73 -34.24
CA ARG A 11 43.65 45.16 -34.64
C ARG A 11 43.53 43.78 -33.95
N ARG A 12 42.70 43.69 -32.90
CA ARG A 12 42.24 42.41 -32.35
C ARG A 12 41.15 41.90 -33.28
N THR A 13 41.47 40.87 -34.07
CA THR A 13 40.47 40.06 -34.78
C THR A 13 39.66 39.27 -33.78
N ALA A 14 38.42 39.63 -33.58
CA ALA A 14 37.45 38.87 -32.82
C ALA A 14 37.20 37.54 -33.54
N ARG A 15 37.70 36.45 -33.01
CA ARG A 15 37.22 35.11 -33.33
C ARG A 15 35.82 34.94 -32.77
N ALA A 16 34.82 35.25 -33.57
CA ALA A 16 33.43 35.00 -33.29
C ALA A 16 33.17 33.49 -33.30
N GLY A 17 32.73 32.96 -32.17
CA GLY A 17 31.58 32.14 -32.14
C GLY A 17 31.70 30.64 -32.44
N ARG A 18 31.97 29.84 -31.41
CA ARG A 18 31.44 28.48 -31.33
C ARG A 18 31.00 28.13 -29.90
N ALA A 19 31.23 29.02 -28.93
CA ALA A 19 30.90 28.83 -27.52
C ALA A 19 29.40 28.94 -27.15
N PRO A 20 28.57 29.80 -27.78
CA PRO A 20 27.18 29.96 -27.35
C PRO A 20 26.28 28.77 -27.72
N MET A 21 26.61 28.01 -28.78
CA MET A 21 25.78 26.86 -29.18
C MET A 21 25.91 25.66 -28.24
N LEU A 22 27.11 25.42 -27.68
CA LEU A 22 27.34 24.35 -26.70
C LEU A 22 26.70 24.69 -25.34
N ALA A 23 26.73 25.93 -24.92
CA ALA A 23 26.11 26.39 -23.68
C ALA A 23 24.57 26.29 -23.72
N LEU A 24 23.95 26.55 -24.87
CA LEU A 24 22.51 26.46 -25.06
C LEU A 24 22.03 24.99 -25.08
N ALA A 25 22.83 24.06 -25.62
CA ALA A 25 22.53 22.62 -25.60
C ALA A 25 22.56 22.03 -24.18
N CYS A 26 23.50 22.46 -23.34
CA CYS A 26 23.53 22.04 -21.93
C CYS A 26 22.38 22.59 -21.07
N ALA A 27 21.91 23.82 -21.38
CA ALA A 27 20.78 24.42 -20.64
C ALA A 27 19.43 23.76 -20.96
N LEU A 28 19.25 23.13 -22.13
CA LEU A 28 18.04 22.40 -22.51
C LEU A 28 18.05 20.94 -22.04
N ALA A 29 19.22 20.32 -21.84
CA ALA A 29 19.34 18.95 -21.36
C ALA A 29 19.18 18.84 -19.83
N GLY A 30 19.45 19.88 -19.07
CA GLY A 30 19.37 19.90 -17.61
C GLY A 30 17.97 19.64 -17.04
N PRO A 31 16.90 20.29 -17.51
CA PRO A 31 15.56 20.08 -16.96
C PRO A 31 14.92 18.73 -17.33
N LEU A 32 15.36 18.06 -18.40
CA LEU A 32 14.86 16.74 -18.75
C LEU A 32 15.36 15.63 -17.81
N ALA A 33 16.53 15.80 -17.19
CA ALA A 33 17.11 14.81 -16.29
C ALA A 33 16.42 14.77 -14.90
N LEU A 34 15.72 15.84 -14.48
CA LEU A 34 14.99 15.89 -13.21
C LEU A 34 13.55 15.33 -13.30
N ALA A 35 13.01 15.12 -14.49
CA ALA A 35 11.65 14.59 -14.67
C ALA A 35 11.55 13.07 -14.42
N GLY A 36 12.66 12.37 -14.21
CA GLY A 36 12.72 10.90 -14.01
C GLY A 36 12.53 10.42 -12.58
N CYS A 37 12.38 11.27 -11.57
CA CYS A 37 12.07 10.85 -10.19
C CYS A 37 10.56 10.68 -9.98
N GLY A 38 9.89 9.90 -10.82
CA GLY A 38 8.57 9.36 -10.54
C GLY A 38 8.63 8.51 -9.26
N GLY A 39 7.84 8.86 -8.25
CA GLY A 39 7.85 8.19 -6.97
C GLY A 39 7.74 6.67 -7.10
N PHE A 40 8.74 5.97 -6.62
CA PHE A 40 8.74 4.51 -6.57
C PHE A 40 7.89 4.10 -5.36
N THR A 41 6.65 3.68 -5.61
CA THR A 41 5.81 3.09 -4.56
C THR A 41 5.67 1.60 -4.85
N GLU A 42 6.18 0.78 -3.95
CA GLU A 42 6.00 -0.67 -4.00
C GLU A 42 4.91 -1.08 -3.02
N THR A 43 3.92 -1.78 -3.53
CA THR A 43 2.84 -2.37 -2.73
C THR A 43 3.08 -3.86 -2.58
N LEU A 44 3.09 -4.33 -1.33
CA LEU A 44 3.23 -5.74 -0.99
C LEU A 44 1.95 -6.24 -0.34
N GLN A 45 1.33 -7.26 -0.94
CA GLN A 45 0.20 -8.00 -0.38
C GLN A 45 0.72 -9.22 0.39
N ARG A 46 0.31 -9.38 1.64
CA ARG A 46 0.64 -10.51 2.50
C ARG A 46 -0.62 -11.19 3.02
N GLY A 47 -0.53 -12.52 3.23
CA GLY A 47 -1.64 -13.33 3.74
C GLY A 47 -2.71 -13.59 2.70
N TYR A 48 -3.96 -13.65 3.14
CA TYR A 48 -5.10 -14.03 2.31
C TYR A 48 -5.44 -12.91 1.28
N VAL A 49 -5.74 -13.33 0.06
CA VAL A 49 -6.25 -12.42 -0.98
C VAL A 49 -7.71 -12.75 -1.23
N LEU A 50 -8.61 -11.86 -0.83
CA LEU A 50 -10.04 -12.03 -1.04
C LEU A 50 -10.37 -11.91 -2.53
N PRO A 51 -10.98 -12.94 -3.14
CA PRO A 51 -11.50 -12.82 -4.51
C PRO A 51 -12.65 -11.80 -4.55
N GLU A 52 -12.74 -11.05 -5.62
CA GLU A 52 -13.81 -10.07 -5.82
C GLU A 52 -15.18 -10.76 -5.85
N GLY A 53 -16.16 -10.23 -5.11
CA GLY A 53 -17.51 -10.81 -5.02
C GLY A 53 -17.59 -12.14 -4.26
N ALA A 54 -16.53 -12.59 -3.59
CA ALA A 54 -16.55 -13.89 -2.90
C ALA A 54 -17.48 -13.90 -1.69
N LEU A 55 -17.60 -12.80 -0.96
CA LEU A 55 -18.48 -12.73 0.22
C LEU A 55 -19.95 -12.77 -0.15
N GLU A 56 -20.35 -12.24 -1.29
CA GLU A 56 -21.71 -12.26 -1.81
C GLU A 56 -22.15 -13.67 -2.22
N GLN A 57 -21.19 -14.57 -2.47
CA GLN A 57 -21.46 -15.98 -2.82
C GLN A 57 -21.70 -16.87 -1.60
N ILE A 58 -21.55 -16.33 -0.39
CA ILE A 58 -21.73 -17.07 0.86
C ILE A 58 -22.99 -16.55 1.56
N PRO A 59 -24.17 -17.16 1.32
CA PRO A 59 -25.37 -16.79 2.05
C PRO A 59 -25.32 -17.26 3.52
N ILE A 60 -26.08 -16.59 4.38
CA ILE A 60 -26.35 -17.10 5.71
C ILE A 60 -27.00 -18.49 5.58
N GLY A 61 -26.54 -19.44 6.39
CA GLY A 61 -26.94 -20.85 6.32
C GLY A 61 -26.08 -21.73 5.39
N ALA A 62 -25.10 -21.14 4.68
CA ALA A 62 -24.13 -21.92 3.90
C ALA A 62 -23.33 -22.87 4.78
N THR A 63 -22.94 -24.04 4.26
CA THR A 63 -22.11 -24.99 5.00
C THR A 63 -20.64 -24.60 5.03
N GLN A 64 -19.86 -25.16 5.95
CA GLN A 64 -18.40 -24.95 6.00
C GLN A 64 -17.72 -25.35 4.71
N GLU A 65 -18.18 -26.45 4.08
CA GLU A 65 -17.63 -26.93 2.80
C GLU A 65 -17.86 -25.91 1.69
N GLN A 66 -19.03 -25.28 1.65
CA GLN A 66 -19.31 -24.20 0.68
C GLN A 66 -18.39 -23.00 0.91
N VAL A 67 -18.15 -22.62 2.19
CA VAL A 67 -17.22 -21.55 2.54
C VAL A 67 -15.80 -21.90 2.09
N LEU A 68 -15.34 -23.13 2.32
CA LEU A 68 -14.02 -23.59 1.90
C LEU A 68 -13.86 -23.64 0.37
N ILE A 69 -14.94 -23.93 -0.36
CA ILE A 69 -14.93 -23.89 -1.84
C ILE A 69 -14.76 -22.45 -2.35
N VAL A 70 -15.46 -21.50 -1.74
CA VAL A 70 -15.47 -20.09 -2.19
C VAL A 70 -14.24 -19.32 -1.70
N LEU A 71 -13.91 -19.43 -0.40
CA LEU A 71 -12.82 -18.67 0.23
C LEU A 71 -11.51 -19.46 0.34
N GLY A 72 -11.55 -20.78 0.15
CA GLY A 72 -10.38 -21.64 0.36
C GLY A 72 -10.06 -21.85 1.84
N THR A 73 -8.81 -22.24 2.13
CA THR A 73 -8.35 -22.54 3.48
C THR A 73 -8.23 -21.28 4.32
N PRO A 74 -8.83 -21.23 5.53
CA PRO A 74 -8.70 -20.07 6.42
C PRO A 74 -7.27 -19.93 6.96
N SER A 75 -6.88 -18.70 7.28
CA SER A 75 -5.59 -18.42 7.91
C SER A 75 -5.52 -18.99 9.34
N THR A 76 -6.64 -19.00 10.04
CA THR A 76 -6.77 -19.61 11.36
C THR A 76 -8.23 -19.93 11.67
N VAL A 77 -8.44 -20.87 12.59
CA VAL A 77 -9.74 -21.26 13.11
C VAL A 77 -9.75 -21.05 14.62
N ALA A 78 -10.82 -20.49 15.16
CA ALA A 78 -10.98 -20.34 16.60
C ALA A 78 -12.40 -20.73 17.06
N THR A 79 -12.50 -21.17 18.29
CA THR A 79 -13.74 -21.57 18.97
C THR A 79 -13.92 -20.72 20.22
N VAL A 80 -14.21 -19.42 20.04
CA VAL A 80 -14.36 -18.48 21.17
C VAL A 80 -15.82 -18.41 21.64
N ASP A 81 -16.76 -18.23 20.69
CA ASP A 81 -18.22 -18.22 20.90
C ASP A 81 -18.91 -19.04 19.78
N GLY A 82 -18.44 -20.26 19.54
CA GLY A 82 -18.73 -21.06 18.38
C GLY A 82 -17.50 -21.16 17.47
N GLU A 83 -17.59 -21.98 16.44
CA GLU A 83 -16.51 -22.12 15.47
C GLU A 83 -16.50 -20.92 14.52
N ALA A 84 -15.32 -20.38 14.26
CA ALA A 84 -15.15 -19.31 13.30
C ALA A 84 -13.89 -19.47 12.45
N PHE A 85 -14.02 -19.22 11.14
CA PHE A 85 -12.92 -19.16 10.19
C PHE A 85 -12.46 -17.72 10.01
N TYR A 86 -11.14 -17.49 10.11
CA TYR A 86 -10.54 -16.19 9.94
C TYR A 86 -9.60 -16.18 8.74
N TYR A 87 -9.83 -15.24 7.83
CA TYR A 87 -9.00 -14.98 6.66
C TYR A 87 -8.33 -13.63 6.85
N ILE A 88 -7.01 -13.63 6.93
CA ILE A 88 -6.23 -12.49 7.37
C ILE A 88 -5.42 -11.96 6.21
N SER A 89 -5.60 -10.69 5.87
CA SER A 89 -4.87 -10.00 4.82
C SER A 89 -4.21 -8.72 5.32
N GLN A 90 -3.04 -8.41 4.76
CA GLN A 90 -2.30 -7.21 5.04
C GLN A 90 -1.75 -6.63 3.75
N LYS A 91 -1.98 -5.35 3.55
CA LYS A 91 -1.38 -4.56 2.50
C LYS A 91 -0.33 -3.63 3.10
N ALA A 92 0.87 -3.67 2.56
CA ALA A 92 1.96 -2.82 3.02
C ALA A 92 2.54 -2.06 1.83
N GLU A 93 2.94 -0.82 2.04
CA GLU A 93 3.57 0.03 1.03
C GLU A 93 4.93 0.53 1.51
N ARG A 94 5.83 0.74 0.56
CA ARG A 94 7.04 1.52 0.78
C ARG A 94 7.21 2.56 -0.30
N SER A 95 7.57 3.76 0.11
CA SER A 95 7.74 4.91 -0.79
C SER A 95 9.11 5.01 -1.43
N ALA A 96 10.10 4.26 -0.93
CA ALA A 96 11.46 4.21 -1.48
C ALA A 96 12.15 2.89 -1.11
N ALA A 97 13.11 2.45 -1.92
CA ALA A 97 13.79 1.16 -1.75
C ALA A 97 14.51 0.98 -0.39
N PHE A 98 14.93 2.07 0.25
CA PHE A 98 15.60 2.09 1.56
C PHE A 98 14.66 2.34 2.75
N VAL A 99 13.35 2.53 2.50
CA VAL A 99 12.34 2.73 3.56
C VAL A 99 11.68 1.38 3.88
N PRO A 100 11.50 1.03 5.16
CA PRO A 100 10.74 -0.16 5.55
C PRO A 100 9.30 -0.12 5.03
N HIS A 101 8.72 -1.28 4.74
CA HIS A 101 7.31 -1.39 4.40
C HIS A 101 6.46 -0.94 5.60
N GLN A 102 5.48 -0.09 5.33
CA GLN A 102 4.47 0.31 6.32
C GLN A 102 3.16 -0.37 5.98
N SER A 103 2.53 -1.00 6.98
CA SER A 103 1.18 -1.56 6.82
C SER A 103 0.19 -0.42 6.65
N ILE A 104 -0.50 -0.39 5.52
CA ILE A 104 -1.48 0.65 5.19
C ILE A 104 -2.91 0.16 5.32
N ASP A 105 -3.14 -1.14 5.14
CA ASP A 105 -4.46 -1.75 5.31
C ASP A 105 -4.31 -3.17 5.88
N GLN A 106 -5.15 -3.46 6.85
CA GLN A 106 -5.25 -4.77 7.48
C GLN A 106 -6.72 -5.16 7.52
N ARG A 107 -7.02 -6.36 7.04
CA ARG A 107 -8.38 -6.90 7.01
C ARG A 107 -8.42 -8.28 7.60
N VAL A 108 -9.47 -8.54 8.35
CA VAL A 108 -9.78 -9.86 8.90
C VAL A 108 -11.22 -10.18 8.54
N ILE A 109 -11.40 -11.13 7.62
CA ILE A 109 -12.71 -11.68 7.30
C ILE A 109 -12.98 -12.79 8.29
N ALA A 110 -14.10 -12.72 9.00
CA ALA A 110 -14.55 -13.72 9.93
C ALA A 110 -15.87 -14.34 9.45
N VAL A 111 -15.90 -15.66 9.40
CA VAL A 111 -17.09 -16.46 9.10
C VAL A 111 -17.44 -17.24 10.34
N TYR A 112 -18.58 -16.92 10.96
CA TYR A 112 -19.05 -17.55 12.20
C TYR A 112 -20.05 -18.64 11.88
N PHE A 113 -19.91 -19.77 12.57
CA PHE A 113 -20.75 -20.96 12.37
C PHE A 113 -21.56 -21.29 13.63
N ASP A 114 -22.73 -21.87 13.42
CA ASP A 114 -23.52 -22.50 14.47
C ASP A 114 -23.00 -23.92 14.80
N LYS A 115 -23.74 -24.61 15.69
CA LYS A 115 -23.42 -26.00 16.11
C LYS A 115 -23.59 -26.98 14.96
N GLU A 116 -24.43 -26.65 13.98
CA GLU A 116 -24.72 -27.43 12.76
C GLU A 116 -23.73 -27.14 11.64
N ARG A 117 -22.66 -26.34 11.91
CA ARG A 117 -21.63 -25.91 10.97
C ARG A 117 -22.17 -25.10 9.79
N LYS A 118 -23.22 -24.29 10.04
CA LYS A 118 -23.79 -23.38 9.06
C LYS A 118 -23.41 -21.94 9.41
N VAL A 119 -23.20 -21.14 8.38
CA VAL A 119 -22.86 -19.71 8.53
C VAL A 119 -24.02 -18.97 9.18
N VAL A 120 -23.77 -18.36 10.32
CA VAL A 120 -24.72 -17.47 11.01
C VAL A 120 -24.37 -16.00 10.85
N ARG A 121 -23.09 -15.68 10.61
CA ARG A 121 -22.62 -14.31 10.47
C ARG A 121 -21.35 -14.27 9.63
N LEU A 122 -21.26 -13.23 8.80
CA LEU A 122 -20.03 -12.79 8.12
C LEU A 122 -19.65 -11.42 8.66
N ALA A 123 -18.36 -11.18 8.81
CA ALA A 123 -17.83 -9.88 9.18
C ALA A 123 -16.55 -9.58 8.41
N ASN A 124 -16.29 -8.31 8.11
CA ASN A 124 -15.06 -7.84 7.47
C ASN A 124 -14.45 -6.75 8.33
N TYR A 125 -13.58 -7.15 9.24
CA TYR A 125 -12.95 -6.25 10.18
C TYR A 125 -11.74 -5.53 9.59
N GLY A 126 -11.59 -4.28 9.94
CA GLY A 126 -10.40 -3.47 9.73
C GLY A 126 -10.22 -2.47 10.85
N ILE A 127 -9.16 -1.68 10.78
CA ILE A 127 -8.92 -0.60 11.74
C ILE A 127 -9.36 0.72 11.14
N LYS A 128 -10.25 1.42 11.83
CA LYS A 128 -10.71 2.76 11.51
C LYS A 128 -10.63 3.61 12.77
N ASP A 129 -9.91 4.73 12.71
CA ASP A 129 -9.71 5.64 13.86
C ASP A 129 -9.19 4.93 15.13
N GLY A 130 -8.28 3.94 14.94
CA GLY A 130 -7.69 3.14 16.01
C GLY A 130 -8.63 2.12 16.66
N LYS A 131 -9.82 1.92 16.11
CA LYS A 131 -10.83 0.98 16.61
C LYS A 131 -11.13 -0.10 15.56
N VAL A 132 -11.52 -1.29 16.03
CA VAL A 132 -12.01 -2.34 15.14
C VAL A 132 -13.37 -1.93 14.59
N PHE A 133 -13.48 -1.91 13.28
CA PHE A 133 -14.67 -1.55 12.54
C PHE A 133 -15.05 -2.70 11.59
N ASP A 134 -16.33 -3.09 11.61
CA ASP A 134 -16.85 -4.07 10.67
C ASP A 134 -17.43 -3.37 9.44
N TYR A 135 -16.80 -3.58 8.30
CA TYR A 135 -17.17 -2.97 7.03
C TYR A 135 -18.42 -3.58 6.37
N LEU A 136 -18.83 -4.80 6.79
CA LEU A 136 -20.08 -5.40 6.30
C LEU A 136 -21.30 -4.83 7.04
N SER A 137 -21.24 -4.78 8.36
CA SER A 137 -22.33 -4.23 9.18
C SER A 137 -22.29 -2.71 9.33
N GLN A 138 -21.20 -2.07 8.91
CA GLN A 138 -20.93 -0.63 9.07
C GLN A 138 -20.96 -0.18 10.55
N THR A 139 -20.50 -1.06 11.44
CA THR A 139 -20.53 -0.81 12.89
C THR A 139 -19.13 -0.87 13.52
N THR A 140 -18.96 -0.13 14.62
CA THR A 140 -17.77 -0.25 15.45
C THR A 140 -18.03 -1.28 16.55
N GLU A 141 -17.25 -2.35 16.55
CA GLU A 141 -17.35 -3.35 17.62
C GLU A 141 -16.79 -2.80 18.92
N THR A 142 -17.60 -2.85 20.00
CA THR A 142 -17.26 -2.24 21.28
C THR A 142 -17.00 -3.22 22.42
N GLY A 143 -17.33 -4.51 22.25
CA GLY A 143 -17.13 -5.53 23.29
C GLY A 143 -17.34 -6.95 22.79
N GLY A 144 -17.01 -7.91 23.67
CA GLY A 144 -17.18 -9.35 23.44
C GLY A 144 -15.86 -10.12 23.31
N ALA A 145 -15.92 -11.44 23.55
CA ALA A 145 -14.77 -12.33 23.48
C ALA A 145 -14.17 -12.40 22.08
N ASN A 146 -15.03 -12.40 21.04
CA ASN A 146 -14.62 -12.35 19.65
C ASN A 146 -13.83 -11.09 19.32
N LEU A 147 -14.23 -9.92 19.86
CA LEU A 147 -13.50 -8.68 19.65
C LEU A 147 -12.08 -8.72 20.25
N ASN A 148 -11.91 -9.33 21.42
CA ASN A 148 -10.59 -9.48 22.02
C ASN A 148 -9.68 -10.34 21.14
N TYR A 149 -10.22 -11.41 20.55
CA TYR A 149 -9.49 -12.24 19.60
C TYR A 149 -9.11 -11.47 18.32
N ILE A 150 -10.03 -10.73 17.75
CA ILE A 150 -9.77 -9.85 16.59
C ILE A 150 -8.70 -8.79 16.92
N ARG A 151 -8.78 -8.15 18.10
CA ARG A 151 -7.75 -7.20 18.56
C ARG A 151 -6.38 -7.86 18.72
N ALA A 152 -6.32 -9.10 19.22
CA ALA A 152 -5.07 -9.84 19.30
C ALA A 152 -4.48 -10.14 17.93
N ILE A 153 -5.32 -10.50 16.94
CA ILE A 153 -4.88 -10.64 15.55
C ILE A 153 -4.26 -9.34 15.05
N PHE A 154 -4.97 -8.20 15.16
CA PHE A 154 -4.44 -6.90 14.72
C PHE A 154 -3.19 -6.44 15.49
N GLY A 155 -3.09 -6.79 16.80
CA GLY A 155 -1.93 -6.48 17.63
C GLY A 155 -0.67 -7.21 17.19
N ASN A 156 -0.80 -8.47 16.81
CA ASN A 156 0.33 -9.29 16.37
C ASN A 156 0.92 -8.82 15.01
N PHE A 157 0.15 -8.13 14.18
CA PHE A 157 0.64 -7.58 12.91
C PHE A 157 1.53 -6.34 13.05
N LYS A 158 1.55 -5.68 14.20
CA LYS A 158 2.44 -4.52 14.45
C LYS A 158 3.89 -4.92 14.70
N MET A 159 4.18 -6.22 14.84
CA MET A 159 5.51 -6.74 15.17
C MET A 159 6.34 -7.20 13.95
N PHE A 160 5.87 -6.98 12.71
CA PHE A 160 6.60 -7.36 11.49
C PHE A 160 6.79 -6.19 10.55
#